data_4c28fffefe8e37dec8f300a088dde1ff
#
_entry.id   4c28fffefe8e37dec8f300a088dde1ff
#
_cell.length_a   1.000
_cell.length_b   1.000
_cell.length_c   1.000
_cell.angle_alpha   90.00
_cell.angle_beta   90.00
_cell.angle_gamma   90.00
#
_symmetry.space_group_name_H-M   'P 1'
#
loop_
_entity.id
_entity.type
_entity.pdbx_description
1 polymer ?
#
loop_
_entity_poly.entity_id
_entity_poly.type
_entity_poly.pdbx_seq_one_letter_code
_entity_poly.pdbx_strand_id
1 'polypeptide(L)'
;SVAREYKLPALFSLKDASHLLENAGEVTLLADRGTVLAGSHPELIPAGATPPNLMAGSPVYQRLKELAALMTPLHLLDPDSPDFSPANCTSLHDITRFCHEKAVGLMFDSEAALNRNMGKQLKVGVKLQYWVIDMDDGFKRSVNGPLVELGDIACKPMLALWNGMVAVPWAGPPATSASGFMSVVFESTMNRELESTAPTAMADKNFFIIASRYMILQARYGYHFCTVECLAGEDEHENFVSFQFKGGAADVSRRILRARMLADLLESHGFRVDIKNDSMFAVAEAYNAEETLRRTRLIGYLLIHSRQVDMIMKDTVRAAALKEKLAGDMPTLMAKPLQFS
;
A
#
# COMPACT_ATOMS: atom_id res chain seq x y z
N SER A 1 15.14 -13.51 14.43
CA SER A 1 13.73 -13.81 14.70
C SER A 1 13.42 -13.62 16.18
N VAL A 2 12.20 -13.29 16.51
CA VAL A 2 11.73 -13.01 17.87
C VAL A 2 12.04 -14.16 18.84
N ALA A 3 11.78 -15.40 18.46
CA ALA A 3 12.07 -16.56 19.29
C ALA A 3 13.55 -16.64 19.70
N ARG A 4 14.48 -16.32 18.79
CA ARG A 4 15.91 -16.29 19.08
C ARG A 4 16.28 -15.16 20.05
N GLU A 5 15.66 -13.99 19.90
CA GLU A 5 15.88 -12.84 20.77
C GLU A 5 15.39 -13.11 22.18
N TYR A 6 14.24 -13.75 22.32
CA TYR A 6 13.68 -14.18 23.60
C TYR A 6 14.24 -15.52 24.10
N LYS A 7 15.18 -16.14 23.35
CA LYS A 7 15.80 -17.43 23.69
C LYS A 7 14.76 -18.55 23.93
N LEU A 8 13.68 -18.50 23.17
CA LEU A 8 12.63 -19.52 23.22
C LEU A 8 12.97 -20.66 22.24
N PRO A 9 12.91 -21.93 22.67
CA PRO A 9 12.99 -23.04 21.75
C PRO A 9 11.86 -22.95 20.74
N ALA A 10 12.18 -23.02 19.44
CA ALA A 10 11.18 -22.91 18.41
C ALA A 10 11.58 -23.71 17.17
N LEU A 11 10.59 -24.33 16.51
CA LEU A 11 10.70 -24.96 15.21
C LEU A 11 9.74 -24.25 14.25
N PHE A 12 10.23 -23.92 13.06
CA PHE A 12 9.47 -23.19 12.05
C PHE A 12 9.32 -24.03 10.79
N SER A 13 8.35 -23.65 9.95
CA SER A 13 8.11 -24.31 8.65
C SER A 13 7.68 -25.78 8.74
N LEU A 14 6.99 -26.13 9.79
CA LEU A 14 6.39 -27.46 9.96
C LEU A 14 5.03 -27.48 9.24
N LYS A 15 4.97 -28.02 8.02
CA LYS A 15 3.79 -27.95 7.13
C LYS A 15 2.51 -28.49 7.76
N ASP A 16 2.58 -29.56 8.52
CA ASP A 16 1.41 -30.30 9.04
C ASP A 16 1.34 -30.31 10.57
N ALA A 17 2.08 -29.43 11.25
CA ALA A 17 2.21 -29.45 12.71
C ALA A 17 0.87 -29.31 13.43
N SER A 18 -0.01 -28.42 12.99
CA SER A 18 -1.35 -28.22 13.57
C SER A 18 -2.20 -29.50 13.49
N HIS A 19 -2.14 -30.22 12.39
CA HIS A 19 -2.88 -31.46 12.21
C HIS A 19 -2.26 -32.64 12.99
N LEU A 20 -0.92 -32.77 12.96
CA LEU A 20 -0.21 -33.85 13.64
C LEU A 20 -0.28 -33.73 15.16
N LEU A 21 -0.36 -32.49 15.67
CA LEU A 21 -0.38 -32.21 17.11
C LEU A 21 -1.79 -31.94 17.68
N GLU A 22 -2.83 -31.96 16.84
CA GLU A 22 -4.21 -31.66 17.22
C GLU A 22 -4.71 -32.47 18.44
N ASN A 23 -4.26 -33.71 18.57
CA ASN A 23 -4.62 -34.60 19.64
C ASN A 23 -3.42 -35.04 20.53
N ALA A 24 -2.28 -34.35 20.40
CA ALA A 24 -1.05 -34.80 21.04
C ALA A 24 -0.97 -34.53 22.56
N GLY A 25 -1.90 -33.76 23.12
CA GLY A 25 -1.85 -33.35 24.53
C GLY A 25 -0.57 -32.55 24.85
N GLU A 26 0.30 -33.11 25.69
CA GLU A 26 1.60 -32.52 26.02
C GLU A 26 2.67 -32.99 25.04
N VAL A 27 3.59 -32.10 24.65
CA VAL A 27 4.72 -32.41 23.78
C VAL A 27 6.04 -31.85 24.31
N THR A 28 7.14 -32.54 24.06
CA THR A 28 8.49 -32.06 24.37
C THR A 28 9.17 -31.58 23.10
N LEU A 29 9.61 -30.32 23.07
CA LEU A 29 10.27 -29.68 21.93
C LEU A 29 11.79 -29.65 22.11
N LEU A 30 12.53 -30.36 21.27
CA LEU A 30 13.99 -30.36 21.18
C LEU A 30 14.42 -29.52 19.97
N ALA A 31 14.43 -28.21 20.14
CA ALA A 31 14.63 -27.26 19.03
C ALA A 31 16.01 -27.39 18.37
N ASP A 32 17.04 -27.67 19.12
CA ASP A 32 18.42 -27.92 18.66
C ASP A 32 18.57 -29.20 17.82
N ARG A 33 17.67 -30.17 18.00
CA ARG A 33 17.62 -31.43 17.23
C ARG A 33 16.56 -31.40 16.14
N GLY A 34 15.76 -30.35 16.07
CA GLY A 34 14.64 -30.26 15.12
C GLY A 34 13.55 -31.31 15.35
N THR A 35 13.34 -31.75 16.61
CA THR A 35 12.46 -32.88 16.95
C THR A 35 11.38 -32.46 17.92
N VAL A 36 10.17 -32.99 17.72
CA VAL A 36 9.03 -32.93 18.64
C VAL A 36 8.69 -34.34 19.07
N LEU A 37 8.65 -34.56 20.38
CA LEU A 37 8.29 -35.83 21.00
C LEU A 37 6.92 -35.74 21.66
N ALA A 38 6.12 -36.78 21.54
CA ALA A 38 4.85 -36.86 22.25
C ALA A 38 5.11 -37.11 23.75
N GLY A 39 4.38 -36.41 24.61
CA GLY A 39 4.51 -36.51 26.06
C GLY A 39 5.58 -35.56 26.66
N SER A 40 5.64 -35.61 27.99
CA SER A 40 6.60 -34.82 28.79
C SER A 40 7.87 -35.66 29.02
N HIS A 41 9.03 -35.14 28.59
CA HIS A 41 10.34 -35.76 28.71
C HIS A 41 11.32 -34.83 29.44
N PRO A 42 11.11 -34.58 30.75
CA PRO A 42 11.95 -33.64 31.51
C PRO A 42 13.41 -34.03 31.53
N GLU A 43 13.72 -35.33 31.44
CA GLU A 43 15.09 -35.86 31.40
C GLU A 43 15.88 -35.45 30.13
N LEU A 44 15.18 -35.02 29.07
CA LEU A 44 15.80 -34.54 27.84
C LEU A 44 15.96 -33.02 27.80
N ILE A 45 15.35 -32.33 28.74
CA ILE A 45 15.45 -30.88 28.86
C ILE A 45 16.66 -30.58 29.78
N PRO A 46 17.72 -29.93 29.25
CA PRO A 46 18.85 -29.57 30.10
C PRO A 46 18.35 -28.76 31.29
N ALA A 47 18.68 -29.20 32.50
CA ALA A 47 18.47 -28.39 33.70
C ALA A 47 19.39 -27.18 33.59
N GLY A 48 18.94 -26.18 32.87
CA GLY A 48 19.76 -25.05 32.51
C GLY A 48 19.15 -23.75 32.89
N ALA A 49 19.95 -23.00 33.62
CA ALA A 49 19.73 -21.60 33.86
C ALA A 49 19.45 -20.88 32.52
N THR A 50 18.43 -20.04 32.48
CA THR A 50 18.26 -19.07 31.43
C THR A 50 19.61 -18.43 31.10
N PRO A 51 20.12 -18.48 29.86
CA PRO A 51 21.44 -17.96 29.55
C PRO A 51 21.54 -16.53 30.08
N PRO A 52 22.65 -16.15 30.74
CA PRO A 52 22.77 -14.83 31.34
C PRO A 52 22.62 -13.77 30.27
N ASN A 53 21.91 -12.70 30.58
CA ASN A 53 21.85 -11.54 29.70
C ASN A 53 23.23 -10.89 29.63
N LEU A 54 23.97 -11.15 28.54
CA LEU A 54 25.33 -10.64 28.32
C LEU A 54 25.41 -9.10 28.33
N MET A 55 24.29 -8.43 28.13
CA MET A 55 24.18 -6.97 28.13
C MET A 55 23.93 -6.39 29.53
N ALA A 56 23.49 -7.18 30.51
CA ALA A 56 23.00 -6.71 31.80
C ALA A 56 23.98 -5.81 32.57
N GLY A 57 25.29 -6.02 32.41
CA GLY A 57 26.33 -5.20 33.05
C GLY A 57 26.92 -4.10 32.16
N SER A 58 26.47 -3.97 30.93
CA SER A 58 27.07 -2.99 29.97
C SER A 58 26.59 -1.57 30.24
N PRO A 59 27.43 -0.54 29.98
CA PRO A 59 27.01 0.86 30.10
C PRO A 59 25.83 1.18 29.14
N VAL A 60 25.79 0.55 27.98
CA VAL A 60 24.70 0.72 27.00
C VAL A 60 23.38 0.22 27.55
N TYR A 61 23.38 -0.96 28.21
CA TYR A 61 22.17 -1.51 28.81
C TYR A 61 21.64 -0.60 29.94
N GLN A 62 22.52 -0.03 30.77
CA GLN A 62 22.11 0.89 31.83
C GLN A 62 21.45 2.16 31.22
N ARG A 63 22.05 2.75 30.19
CA ARG A 63 21.46 3.90 29.48
C ARG A 63 20.12 3.60 28.83
N LEU A 64 19.99 2.44 28.21
CA LEU A 64 18.70 2.00 27.62
C LEU A 64 17.65 1.78 28.71
N LYS A 65 18.04 1.26 29.89
CA LYS A 65 17.12 1.09 31.01
C LYS A 65 16.67 2.44 31.60
N GLU A 66 17.57 3.41 31.71
CA GLU A 66 17.23 4.79 32.10
C GLU A 66 16.25 5.44 31.11
N LEU A 67 16.49 5.29 29.79
CA LEU A 67 15.60 5.79 28.76
C LEU A 67 14.24 5.09 28.79
N ALA A 68 14.21 3.77 28.95
CA ALA A 68 12.98 3.01 29.04
C ALA A 68 12.08 3.45 30.21
N ALA A 69 12.68 3.90 31.32
CA ALA A 69 11.93 4.43 32.47
C ALA A 69 11.23 5.78 32.16
N LEU A 70 11.70 6.51 31.13
CA LEU A 70 11.08 7.77 30.68
C LEU A 70 10.00 7.56 29.61
N MET A 71 9.89 6.35 29.06
CA MET A 71 8.90 6.04 28.04
C MET A 71 7.53 5.81 28.68
N THR A 72 6.50 6.36 28.03
CA THR A 72 5.11 6.11 28.42
C THR A 72 4.80 4.62 28.25
N PRO A 73 4.40 3.90 29.31
CA PRO A 73 4.15 2.47 29.22
C PRO A 73 2.94 2.16 28.35
N LEU A 74 2.97 0.98 27.72
CA LEU A 74 1.85 0.37 27.01
C LEU A 74 1.36 -0.83 27.82
N HIS A 75 0.10 -0.82 28.23
CA HIS A 75 -0.51 -1.89 29.01
C HIS A 75 -1.46 -2.75 28.15
N LEU A 76 -2.15 -2.17 27.17
CA LEU A 76 -3.04 -2.87 26.25
C LEU A 76 -2.24 -3.57 25.14
N LEU A 77 -1.72 -4.76 25.44
CA LEU A 77 -0.82 -5.49 24.54
C LEU A 77 -1.56 -6.37 23.52
N ASP A 78 -2.63 -7.03 23.96
CA ASP A 78 -3.37 -8.02 23.19
C ASP A 78 -4.75 -7.50 22.78
N PRO A 79 -4.99 -7.20 21.47
CA PRO A 79 -6.27 -6.73 21.00
C PRO A 79 -7.44 -7.71 21.18
N ASP A 80 -7.14 -9.01 21.27
CA ASP A 80 -8.14 -10.06 21.44
C ASP A 80 -8.48 -10.35 22.91
N SER A 81 -7.75 -9.75 23.84
CA SER A 81 -8.01 -9.88 25.28
C SER A 81 -9.31 -9.16 25.69
N PRO A 82 -10.12 -9.73 26.62
CA PRO A 82 -11.24 -9.01 27.24
C PRO A 82 -10.83 -7.69 27.90
N ASP A 83 -9.56 -7.57 28.31
CA ASP A 83 -9.01 -6.37 28.94
C ASP A 83 -8.72 -5.25 27.92
N PHE A 84 -8.78 -5.53 26.61
CA PHE A 84 -8.60 -4.53 25.57
C PHE A 84 -9.83 -3.64 25.43
N SER A 85 -9.99 -2.73 26.37
CA SER A 85 -11.16 -1.87 26.50
C SER A 85 -10.77 -0.41 26.83
N PRO A 86 -11.64 0.58 26.53
CA PRO A 86 -11.38 1.98 26.86
C PRO A 86 -11.18 2.20 28.37
N ALA A 87 -11.87 1.42 29.21
CA ALA A 87 -11.78 1.52 30.66
C ALA A 87 -10.40 1.14 31.23
N ASN A 88 -9.67 0.33 30.49
CA ASN A 88 -8.35 -0.15 30.90
C ASN A 88 -7.19 0.67 30.27
N CYS A 89 -7.49 1.75 29.55
CA CYS A 89 -6.48 2.70 29.10
C CYS A 89 -5.95 3.50 30.31
N THR A 90 -4.70 3.28 30.70
CA THR A 90 -4.06 3.95 31.83
C THR A 90 -2.97 4.93 31.41
N SER A 91 -2.64 4.97 30.11
CA SER A 91 -1.64 5.88 29.51
C SER A 91 -2.12 6.43 28.17
N LEU A 92 -1.48 7.52 27.71
CA LEU A 92 -1.71 8.04 26.34
C LEU A 92 -1.34 7.01 25.27
N HIS A 93 -0.36 6.15 25.56
CA HIS A 93 0.04 5.08 24.64
C HIS A 93 -1.07 4.04 24.49
N ASP A 94 -1.75 3.68 25.61
CA ASP A 94 -2.89 2.77 25.58
C ASP A 94 -4.05 3.35 24.76
N ILE A 95 -4.35 4.65 24.94
CA ILE A 95 -5.41 5.33 24.18
C ILE A 95 -5.09 5.29 22.69
N THR A 96 -3.87 5.64 22.30
CA THR A 96 -3.43 5.61 20.90
C THR A 96 -3.52 4.19 20.34
N ARG A 97 -3.04 3.20 21.07
CA ARG A 97 -3.11 1.78 20.69
C ARG A 97 -4.54 1.31 20.51
N PHE A 98 -5.39 1.63 21.48
CA PHE A 98 -6.81 1.26 21.41
C PHE A 98 -7.52 1.89 20.22
N CYS A 99 -7.37 3.20 20.02
CA CYS A 99 -7.97 3.91 18.89
C CYS A 99 -7.47 3.35 17.55
N HIS A 100 -6.17 3.09 17.43
CA HIS A 100 -5.59 2.52 16.22
C HIS A 100 -6.20 1.15 15.89
N GLU A 101 -6.22 0.22 16.85
CA GLU A 101 -6.77 -1.13 16.63
C GLU A 101 -8.26 -1.11 16.28
N LYS A 102 -9.04 -0.26 16.94
CA LYS A 102 -10.46 -0.11 16.62
C LYS A 102 -10.68 0.53 15.26
N ALA A 103 -9.89 1.53 14.90
CA ALA A 103 -9.96 2.14 13.58
C ALA A 103 -9.59 1.14 12.47
N VAL A 104 -8.51 0.37 12.65
CA VAL A 104 -8.09 -0.68 11.72
C VAL A 104 -9.19 -1.75 11.61
N GLY A 105 -9.74 -2.23 12.73
CA GLY A 105 -10.86 -3.18 12.73
C GLY A 105 -12.05 -2.65 11.94
N LEU A 106 -12.46 -1.39 12.17
CA LEU A 106 -13.56 -0.77 11.43
C LEU A 106 -13.25 -0.61 9.93
N MET A 107 -12.00 -0.34 9.56
CA MET A 107 -11.60 -0.29 8.15
C MET A 107 -11.78 -1.64 7.46
N PHE A 108 -11.39 -2.74 8.12
CA PHE A 108 -11.56 -4.09 7.57
C PHE A 108 -13.00 -4.60 7.67
N ASP A 109 -13.72 -4.30 8.75
CA ASP A 109 -15.16 -4.62 8.89
C ASP A 109 -16.02 -3.81 7.92
N SER A 110 -15.61 -2.55 7.65
CA SER A 110 -16.30 -1.71 6.66
C SER A 110 -16.01 -2.19 5.24
N GLU A 111 -14.94 -2.92 4.97
CA GLU A 111 -14.74 -3.60 3.69
C GLU A 111 -15.89 -4.60 3.42
N ALA A 112 -16.34 -5.33 4.44
CA ALA A 112 -17.51 -6.19 4.35
C ALA A 112 -18.83 -5.40 4.24
N ALA A 113 -18.92 -4.20 4.81
CA ALA A 113 -20.05 -3.29 4.72
C ALA A 113 -20.05 -2.46 3.41
N LEU A 114 -18.86 -2.04 2.95
CA LEU A 114 -18.61 -1.39 1.65
C LEU A 114 -18.95 -2.34 0.48
N ASN A 115 -18.76 -3.64 0.67
CA ASN A 115 -19.16 -4.65 -0.30
C ASN A 115 -20.68 -4.75 -0.49
N ARG A 116 -21.48 -4.20 0.42
CA ARG A 116 -22.94 -4.38 0.36
C ARG A 116 -23.75 -3.27 -0.30
N ASN A 117 -23.28 -2.02 -0.50
CA ASN A 117 -24.02 -0.96 -1.27
C ASN A 117 -23.43 0.46 -1.24
N MET A 118 -22.21 0.73 -0.80
CA MET A 118 -21.76 2.11 -0.57
C MET A 118 -21.02 2.77 -1.75
N GLY A 119 -20.46 2.00 -2.66
CA GLY A 119 -19.78 2.56 -3.83
C GLY A 119 -20.72 2.74 -5.02
N LYS A 120 -20.70 3.93 -5.63
CA LYS A 120 -21.40 4.20 -6.89
C LYS A 120 -20.45 3.99 -8.06
N GLN A 121 -20.91 3.33 -9.12
CA GLN A 121 -20.09 3.16 -10.31
C GLN A 121 -20.02 4.48 -11.07
N LEU A 122 -18.79 4.91 -11.38
CA LEU A 122 -18.54 6.12 -12.16
C LEU A 122 -18.89 5.86 -13.64
N LYS A 123 -19.85 6.63 -14.16
CA LYS A 123 -20.27 6.58 -15.56
C LYS A 123 -19.32 7.42 -16.41
N VAL A 124 -18.39 6.76 -17.09
CA VAL A 124 -17.39 7.40 -17.95
C VAL A 124 -17.20 6.62 -19.25
N GLY A 125 -16.78 7.31 -20.30
CA GLY A 125 -16.56 6.73 -21.63
C GLY A 125 -15.24 5.94 -21.78
N VAL A 126 -14.55 5.62 -20.68
CA VAL A 126 -13.32 4.83 -20.69
C VAL A 126 -13.62 3.35 -20.42
N LYS A 127 -12.79 2.45 -20.96
CA LYS A 127 -12.98 0.99 -20.78
C LYS A 127 -12.77 0.51 -19.35
N LEU A 128 -12.06 1.28 -18.53
CA LEU A 128 -11.80 0.94 -17.13
C LEU A 128 -12.98 1.36 -16.26
N GLN A 129 -13.39 0.46 -15.39
CA GLN A 129 -14.48 0.74 -14.43
C GLN A 129 -13.91 1.27 -13.12
N TYR A 130 -14.58 2.26 -12.56
CA TYR A 130 -14.25 2.86 -11.27
C TYR A 130 -15.50 2.93 -10.40
N TRP A 131 -15.31 2.78 -9.09
CA TRP A 131 -16.33 3.01 -8.07
C TRP A 131 -15.94 4.23 -7.24
N VAL A 132 -16.92 4.96 -6.78
CA VAL A 132 -16.73 6.16 -5.95
C VAL A 132 -17.46 5.97 -4.65
N ILE A 133 -16.74 6.10 -3.54
CA ILE A 133 -17.23 6.04 -2.18
C ILE A 133 -17.12 7.44 -1.61
N ASP A 134 -18.26 8.02 -1.25
CA ASP A 134 -18.32 9.34 -0.65
C ASP A 134 -18.22 9.26 0.87
N MET A 135 -17.34 10.08 1.44
CA MET A 135 -17.15 10.21 2.89
C MET A 135 -18.02 11.29 3.52
N ASP A 136 -18.91 11.95 2.76
CA ASP A 136 -19.97 12.87 3.21
C ASP A 136 -20.13 14.13 2.34
N ASP A 137 -19.04 14.74 1.83
CA ASP A 137 -19.06 16.00 1.05
C ASP A 137 -18.35 15.91 -0.31
N GLY A 138 -18.08 14.68 -0.76
CA GLY A 138 -17.42 14.42 -2.04
C GLY A 138 -18.31 14.64 -3.27
N PHE A 139 -19.63 14.68 -3.09
CA PHE A 139 -20.60 14.96 -4.13
C PHE A 139 -21.18 16.39 -4.01
N LYS A 140 -21.49 17.02 -5.15
CA LYS A 140 -22.16 18.34 -5.19
C LYS A 140 -23.60 18.30 -4.68
N ARG A 141 -24.24 17.14 -4.74
CA ARG A 141 -25.63 16.89 -4.32
C ARG A 141 -25.80 15.42 -3.97
N SER A 142 -26.86 15.10 -3.26
CA SER A 142 -27.22 13.70 -3.01
C SER A 142 -27.48 12.97 -4.34
N VAL A 143 -26.72 11.92 -4.59
CA VAL A 143 -26.84 11.09 -5.79
C VAL A 143 -27.63 9.83 -5.44
N ASN A 144 -28.80 9.65 -6.06
CA ASN A 144 -29.61 8.46 -5.89
C ASN A 144 -29.26 7.38 -6.93
N GLY A 145 -29.26 6.12 -6.51
CA GLY A 145 -28.98 4.98 -7.39
C GLY A 145 -27.50 4.57 -7.42
N PRO A 146 -27.16 3.56 -8.26
CA PRO A 146 -25.85 2.91 -8.25
C PRO A 146 -24.81 3.61 -9.14
N LEU A 147 -25.19 4.63 -9.90
CA LEU A 147 -24.34 5.34 -10.86
C LEU A 147 -24.11 6.79 -10.41
N VAL A 148 -22.90 7.31 -10.71
CA VAL A 148 -22.51 8.71 -10.51
C VAL A 148 -21.78 9.22 -11.74
N GLU A 149 -22.01 10.48 -12.12
CA GLU A 149 -21.31 11.17 -13.21
C GLU A 149 -20.23 12.12 -12.69
N LEU A 150 -19.24 12.45 -13.51
CA LEU A 150 -18.18 13.41 -13.11
C LEU A 150 -18.75 14.77 -12.72
N GLY A 151 -19.85 15.18 -13.35
CA GLY A 151 -20.55 16.43 -13.00
C GLY A 151 -21.12 16.48 -11.60
N ASP A 152 -21.37 15.33 -10.97
CA ASP A 152 -21.87 15.23 -9.60
C ASP A 152 -20.75 15.30 -8.55
N ILE A 153 -19.47 15.20 -8.96
CA ILE A 153 -18.32 15.16 -8.06
C ILE A 153 -17.94 16.58 -7.61
N ALA A 154 -17.85 16.79 -6.28
CA ALA A 154 -17.33 17.99 -5.65
C ALA A 154 -15.83 17.90 -5.34
N CYS A 155 -15.31 16.69 -5.21
CA CYS A 155 -13.92 16.40 -4.84
C CYS A 155 -12.94 16.95 -5.87
N LYS A 156 -12.28 18.07 -5.56
CA LYS A 156 -11.28 18.69 -6.46
C LYS A 156 -10.06 17.79 -6.73
N PRO A 157 -9.48 17.08 -5.73
CA PRO A 157 -8.39 16.13 -5.98
C PRO A 157 -8.75 15.03 -6.98
N MET A 158 -9.95 14.43 -6.86
CA MET A 158 -10.40 13.42 -7.81
C MET A 158 -10.53 13.97 -9.23
N LEU A 159 -11.13 15.16 -9.37
CA LEU A 159 -11.30 15.80 -10.69
C LEU A 159 -9.94 16.20 -11.29
N ALA A 160 -8.98 16.65 -10.47
CA ALA A 160 -7.62 16.95 -10.93
C ALA A 160 -6.90 15.70 -11.44
N LEU A 161 -6.96 14.60 -10.69
CA LEU A 161 -6.40 13.31 -11.12
C LEU A 161 -7.05 12.83 -12.42
N TRP A 162 -8.38 12.86 -12.48
CA TRP A 162 -9.15 12.48 -13.67
C TRP A 162 -8.76 13.31 -14.88
N ASN A 163 -8.65 14.62 -14.74
CA ASN A 163 -8.20 15.52 -15.80
C ASN A 163 -6.82 15.12 -16.36
N GLY A 164 -5.92 14.67 -15.49
CA GLY A 164 -4.63 14.10 -15.90
C GLY A 164 -4.78 12.81 -16.69
N MET A 165 -5.64 11.90 -16.20
CA MET A 165 -5.87 10.59 -16.83
C MET A 165 -6.42 10.69 -18.27
N VAL A 166 -7.21 11.74 -18.56
CA VAL A 166 -7.84 11.93 -19.85
C VAL A 166 -7.21 13.05 -20.70
N ALA A 167 -6.20 13.75 -20.17
CA ALA A 167 -5.58 14.92 -20.81
C ALA A 167 -4.97 14.63 -22.18
N VAL A 168 -4.41 13.45 -22.34
CA VAL A 168 -3.80 12.95 -23.58
C VAL A 168 -4.36 11.57 -23.87
N PRO A 169 -4.88 11.30 -25.07
CA PRO A 169 -5.34 9.96 -25.44
C PRO A 169 -4.24 8.92 -25.30
N TRP A 170 -4.53 7.82 -24.61
CA TRP A 170 -3.58 6.72 -24.51
C TRP A 170 -3.49 5.98 -25.84
N ALA A 171 -2.30 5.94 -26.41
CA ALA A 171 -2.05 5.30 -27.72
C ALA A 171 -2.08 3.75 -27.70
N GLY A 172 -2.37 3.16 -26.52
CA GLY A 172 -2.30 1.72 -26.33
C GLY A 172 -0.94 1.25 -25.79
N PRO A 173 -0.76 -0.08 -25.59
CA PRO A 173 0.50 -0.63 -25.13
C PRO A 173 1.61 -0.38 -26.16
N PRO A 174 2.87 -0.19 -25.71
CA PRO A 174 3.99 -0.07 -26.63
C PRO A 174 4.08 -1.30 -27.54
N ALA A 175 4.36 -1.07 -28.83
CA ALA A 175 4.57 -2.18 -29.76
C ALA A 175 5.75 -3.04 -29.29
N THR A 176 5.49 -4.34 -29.06
CA THR A 176 6.51 -5.30 -28.62
C THR A 176 6.79 -6.31 -29.72
N SER A 177 8.03 -6.86 -29.72
CA SER A 177 8.32 -8.03 -30.56
C SER A 177 7.54 -9.25 -30.06
N ALA A 178 7.23 -10.21 -30.94
CA ALA A 178 6.53 -11.45 -30.55
C ALA A 178 7.25 -12.21 -29.44
N SER A 179 8.59 -12.20 -29.41
CA SER A 179 9.39 -12.78 -28.33
C SER A 179 9.24 -12.05 -27.00
N GLY A 180 9.08 -10.73 -27.01
CA GLY A 180 8.84 -9.93 -25.80
C GLY A 180 7.45 -10.21 -25.21
N PHE A 181 6.43 -10.35 -26.06
CA PHE A 181 5.08 -10.72 -25.64
C PHE A 181 5.05 -12.11 -24.99
N MET A 182 5.68 -13.11 -25.63
CA MET A 182 5.73 -14.48 -25.09
C MET A 182 6.49 -14.56 -23.77
N SER A 183 7.57 -13.77 -23.57
CA SER A 183 8.28 -13.76 -22.29
C SER A 183 7.41 -13.17 -21.16
N VAL A 184 6.61 -12.14 -21.44
CA VAL A 184 5.67 -11.54 -20.49
C VAL A 184 4.55 -12.51 -20.12
N VAL A 185 3.98 -13.23 -21.11
CA VAL A 185 2.95 -14.26 -20.87
C VAL A 185 3.52 -15.39 -20.03
N PHE A 186 4.73 -15.86 -20.34
CA PHE A 186 5.39 -16.94 -19.60
C PHE A 186 5.70 -16.55 -18.15
N GLU A 187 6.26 -15.35 -17.92
CA GLU A 187 6.54 -14.85 -16.57
C GLU A 187 5.26 -14.56 -15.76
N SER A 188 4.20 -14.08 -16.42
CA SER A 188 2.92 -13.86 -15.73
C SER A 188 2.28 -15.17 -15.25
N THR A 189 2.50 -16.27 -15.95
CA THR A 189 2.05 -17.61 -15.54
C THR A 189 2.92 -18.23 -14.45
N MET A 190 4.19 -17.83 -14.37
CA MET A 190 5.14 -18.31 -13.34
C MET A 190 5.11 -17.50 -12.04
N ASN A 191 4.63 -16.26 -12.06
CA ASN A 191 4.63 -15.34 -10.92
C ASN A 191 3.38 -15.54 -10.04
N ARG A 192 3.30 -16.68 -9.37
CA ARG A 192 2.23 -17.01 -8.39
C ARG A 192 2.21 -16.11 -7.14
N GLU A 193 3.23 -15.29 -6.93
CA GLU A 193 3.29 -14.36 -5.80
C GLU A 193 2.29 -13.18 -5.89
N LEU A 194 1.63 -13.01 -7.04
CA LEU A 194 0.63 -11.97 -7.27
C LEU A 194 -0.81 -12.46 -7.06
N GLU A 195 -1.02 -13.73 -6.76
CA GLU A 195 -2.32 -14.22 -6.35
C GLU A 195 -2.56 -13.82 -4.88
N SER A 196 -3.31 -12.76 -4.70
CA SER A 196 -3.96 -12.47 -3.42
C SER A 196 -4.80 -13.68 -3.02
N THR A 197 -4.48 -14.28 -1.87
CA THR A 197 -5.08 -15.52 -1.37
C THR A 197 -6.53 -15.36 -0.87
N ALA A 198 -7.15 -14.22 -1.06
CA ALA A 198 -8.59 -14.01 -0.83
C ALA A 198 -9.15 -13.09 -1.92
N PRO A 199 -10.08 -13.58 -2.79
CA PRO A 199 -10.82 -12.71 -3.68
C PRO A 199 -11.88 -11.97 -2.87
N THR A 200 -11.50 -10.87 -2.23
CA THR A 200 -12.50 -9.91 -1.77
C THR A 200 -13.03 -9.16 -3.00
N ALA A 201 -14.33 -9.02 -3.13
CA ALA A 201 -14.99 -8.39 -4.28
C ALA A 201 -14.53 -6.93 -4.52
N MET A 202 -13.86 -6.30 -3.56
CA MET A 202 -13.25 -4.96 -3.65
C MET A 202 -11.79 -4.98 -4.11
N ALA A 203 -11.01 -6.00 -3.80
CA ALA A 203 -9.59 -6.07 -4.14
C ALA A 203 -9.33 -6.04 -5.66
N ASP A 204 -10.33 -6.42 -6.46
CA ASP A 204 -10.25 -6.42 -7.93
C ASP A 204 -10.86 -5.17 -8.58
N LYS A 205 -11.42 -4.24 -7.79
CA LYS A 205 -12.08 -3.04 -8.30
C LYS A 205 -11.15 -1.82 -8.17
N ASN A 206 -11.20 -0.94 -9.18
CA ASN A 206 -10.63 0.39 -9.04
C ASN A 206 -11.63 1.26 -8.30
N PHE A 207 -11.24 1.89 -7.20
CA PHE A 207 -12.17 2.72 -6.45
C PHE A 207 -11.52 4.00 -5.94
N PHE A 208 -12.35 5.03 -5.87
CA PHE A 208 -12.06 6.29 -5.22
C PHE A 208 -12.80 6.35 -3.88
N ILE A 209 -12.12 6.77 -2.84
CA ILE A 209 -12.73 7.27 -1.60
C ILE A 209 -12.53 8.78 -1.62
N ILE A 210 -13.60 9.55 -1.50
CA ILE A 210 -13.57 11.00 -1.69
C ILE A 210 -14.25 11.77 -0.56
N ALA A 211 -13.70 12.95 -0.28
CA ALA A 211 -14.34 14.09 0.36
C ALA A 211 -14.07 15.33 -0.49
N SER A 212 -14.61 16.49 -0.18
CA SER A 212 -14.46 17.69 -1.02
C SER A 212 -13.01 18.08 -1.31
N ARG A 213 -12.12 17.92 -0.32
CA ARG A 213 -10.70 18.29 -0.37
C ARG A 213 -9.75 17.11 -0.32
N TYR A 214 -10.25 15.89 -0.19
CA TYR A 214 -9.46 14.66 0.02
C TYR A 214 -9.87 13.56 -0.94
N MET A 215 -8.88 12.77 -1.38
CA MET A 215 -9.10 11.64 -2.27
C MET A 215 -8.06 10.56 -2.04
N ILE A 216 -8.53 9.31 -2.00
CA ILE A 216 -7.70 8.13 -2.24
C ILE A 216 -8.21 7.43 -3.49
N LEU A 217 -7.32 7.12 -4.44
CA LEU A 217 -7.54 6.15 -5.49
C LEU A 217 -6.76 4.88 -5.18
N GLN A 218 -7.44 3.76 -5.16
CA GLN A 218 -6.79 2.45 -5.29
C GLN A 218 -7.16 1.85 -6.63
N ALA A 219 -6.16 1.48 -7.42
CA ALA A 219 -6.40 0.95 -8.76
C ALA A 219 -5.43 -0.18 -9.11
N ARG A 220 -5.99 -1.13 -9.87
CA ARG A 220 -5.26 -2.26 -10.44
C ARG A 220 -5.42 -2.24 -11.95
N TYR A 221 -4.33 -2.02 -12.65
CA TYR A 221 -4.29 -2.03 -14.11
C TYR A 221 -3.56 -3.28 -14.61
N GLY A 222 -4.27 -4.41 -14.62
CA GLY A 222 -3.66 -5.70 -14.84
C GLY A 222 -2.75 -6.10 -13.66
N TYR A 223 -1.44 -6.19 -13.90
CA TYR A 223 -0.45 -6.53 -12.88
C TYR A 223 0.14 -5.32 -12.14
N HIS A 224 -0.35 -4.11 -12.41
CA HIS A 224 0.11 -2.89 -11.76
C HIS A 224 -0.84 -2.50 -10.65
N PHE A 225 -0.29 -2.29 -9.46
CA PHE A 225 -1.01 -1.76 -8.31
C PHE A 225 -0.57 -0.32 -8.09
N CYS A 226 -1.53 0.55 -7.89
CA CYS A 226 -1.25 1.93 -7.54
C CYS A 226 -2.23 2.44 -6.49
N THR A 227 -1.70 3.29 -5.61
CA THR A 227 -2.48 4.12 -4.69
C THR A 227 -2.07 5.56 -4.93
N VAL A 228 -3.06 6.43 -5.08
CA VAL A 228 -2.87 7.88 -5.11
C VAL A 228 -3.68 8.48 -3.97
N GLU A 229 -3.05 9.27 -3.14
CA GLU A 229 -3.70 9.96 -2.04
C GLU A 229 -3.41 11.46 -2.17
N CYS A 230 -4.42 12.30 -1.94
CA CYS A 230 -4.26 13.74 -2.04
C CYS A 230 -5.18 14.46 -1.06
N LEU A 231 -4.60 15.42 -0.33
CA LEU A 231 -5.28 16.44 0.43
C LEU A 231 -4.93 17.81 -0.17
N ALA A 232 -5.92 18.60 -0.54
CA ALA A 232 -5.75 19.94 -1.10
C ALA A 232 -6.74 20.89 -0.43
N GLY A 233 -6.39 21.34 0.76
CA GLY A 233 -7.14 22.25 1.64
C GLY A 233 -6.60 23.68 1.62
N GLU A 234 -7.04 24.48 2.61
CA GLU A 234 -6.65 25.88 2.76
C GLU A 234 -5.27 26.04 3.41
N ASP A 235 -4.93 25.11 4.32
CA ASP A 235 -3.61 25.10 4.95
C ASP A 235 -2.60 24.37 4.05
N GLU A 236 -1.63 25.12 3.54
CA GLU A 236 -0.60 24.56 2.66
C GLU A 236 0.30 23.54 3.37
N HIS A 237 0.48 23.66 4.70
CA HIS A 237 1.31 22.72 5.47
C HIS A 237 0.68 21.33 5.60
N GLU A 238 -0.64 21.23 5.49
CA GLU A 238 -1.37 19.96 5.49
C GLU A 238 -1.51 19.36 4.08
N ASN A 239 -1.31 20.16 3.04
CA ASN A 239 -1.51 19.73 1.67
C ASN A 239 -0.41 18.77 1.23
N PHE A 240 -0.84 17.69 0.61
CA PHE A 240 0.06 16.72 0.02
C PHE A 240 -0.59 15.98 -1.14
N VAL A 241 0.24 15.39 -1.97
CA VAL A 241 -0.13 14.34 -2.89
C VAL A 241 0.91 13.24 -2.86
N SER A 242 0.48 12.01 -2.68
CA SER A 242 1.34 10.83 -2.70
C SER A 242 0.93 9.87 -3.81
N PHE A 243 1.92 9.15 -4.33
CA PHE A 243 1.74 8.13 -5.35
C PHE A 243 2.58 6.91 -5.03
N GLN A 244 1.91 5.82 -4.73
CA GLN A 244 2.53 4.52 -4.58
C GLN A 244 2.25 3.68 -5.82
N PHE A 245 3.31 3.05 -6.34
CA PHE A 245 3.23 2.28 -7.56
C PHE A 245 4.10 1.01 -7.45
N LYS A 246 3.53 -0.14 -7.78
CA LYS A 246 4.22 -1.43 -7.69
C LYS A 246 3.72 -2.40 -8.77
N GLY A 247 4.58 -3.38 -9.09
CA GLY A 247 4.22 -4.52 -9.92
C GLY A 247 4.48 -4.29 -11.41
N GLY A 248 3.90 -5.14 -12.24
CA GLY A 248 4.07 -5.19 -13.69
C GLY A 248 4.11 -6.62 -14.19
N ALA A 249 3.88 -6.80 -15.49
CA ALA A 249 3.88 -8.12 -16.12
C ALA A 249 5.27 -8.60 -16.54
N ALA A 250 6.24 -7.68 -16.66
CA ALA A 250 7.61 -8.01 -17.06
C ALA A 250 8.47 -8.49 -15.89
N ASP A 251 9.67 -8.97 -16.18
CA ASP A 251 10.67 -9.36 -15.18
C ASP A 251 11.02 -8.23 -14.20
N VAL A 252 11.52 -8.57 -13.02
CA VAL A 252 11.83 -7.62 -11.94
C VAL A 252 12.77 -6.51 -12.42
N SER A 253 13.76 -6.82 -13.26
CA SER A 253 14.72 -5.82 -13.75
C SER A 253 14.05 -4.74 -14.61
N ARG A 254 13.10 -5.10 -15.46
CA ARG A 254 12.32 -4.16 -16.28
C ARG A 254 11.38 -3.31 -15.41
N ARG A 255 10.76 -3.94 -14.40
CA ARG A 255 9.89 -3.22 -13.44
C ARG A 255 10.68 -2.17 -12.64
N ILE A 256 11.91 -2.50 -12.20
CA ILE A 256 12.82 -1.55 -11.55
C ILE A 256 13.18 -0.39 -12.48
N LEU A 257 13.52 -0.65 -13.74
CA LEU A 257 13.83 0.40 -14.72
C LEU A 257 12.66 1.35 -14.93
N ARG A 258 11.43 0.82 -15.00
CA ARG A 258 10.23 1.65 -15.08
C ARG A 258 10.01 2.50 -13.84
N ALA A 259 10.16 1.90 -12.64
CA ALA A 259 10.04 2.64 -11.38
C ALA A 259 11.03 3.81 -11.33
N ARG A 260 12.29 3.59 -11.75
CA ARG A 260 13.31 4.65 -11.84
C ARG A 260 12.95 5.73 -12.85
N MET A 261 12.46 5.34 -14.03
CA MET A 261 12.01 6.31 -15.04
C MET A 261 10.90 7.22 -14.51
N LEU A 262 9.91 6.65 -13.80
CA LEU A 262 8.83 7.43 -13.18
C LEU A 262 9.34 8.32 -12.05
N ALA A 263 10.29 7.81 -11.23
CA ALA A 263 10.93 8.58 -10.18
C ALA A 263 11.60 9.84 -10.73
N ASP A 264 12.46 9.69 -11.75
CA ASP A 264 13.16 10.82 -12.37
C ASP A 264 12.18 11.90 -12.89
N LEU A 265 11.05 11.47 -13.48
CA LEU A 265 10.01 12.38 -13.96
C LEU A 265 9.31 13.12 -12.82
N LEU A 266 9.03 12.44 -11.71
CA LEU A 266 8.36 13.03 -10.55
C LEU A 266 9.31 13.95 -9.75
N GLU A 267 10.57 13.54 -9.55
CA GLU A 267 11.57 14.36 -8.88
C GLU A 267 11.77 15.71 -9.59
N SER A 268 11.78 15.73 -10.93
CA SER A 268 11.88 16.97 -11.71
C SER A 268 10.67 17.92 -11.52
N HIS A 269 9.60 17.47 -10.87
CA HIS A 269 8.38 18.24 -10.56
C HIS A 269 8.14 18.44 -9.05
N GLY A 270 9.19 18.27 -8.23
CA GLY A 270 9.16 18.59 -6.81
C GLY A 270 8.61 17.48 -5.91
N PHE A 271 8.61 16.24 -6.39
CA PHE A 271 8.32 15.09 -5.54
C PHE A 271 9.59 14.56 -4.88
N ARG A 272 9.48 14.14 -3.63
CA ARG A 272 10.46 13.28 -2.97
C ARG A 272 10.11 11.83 -3.28
N VAL A 273 11.06 11.04 -3.78
CA VAL A 273 10.80 9.67 -4.24
C VAL A 273 11.68 8.68 -3.49
N ASP A 274 11.07 7.59 -3.03
CA ASP A 274 11.75 6.41 -2.48
C ASP A 274 11.46 5.18 -3.35
N ILE A 275 12.49 4.40 -3.68
CA ILE A 275 12.38 3.19 -4.50
C ILE A 275 12.91 2.00 -3.71
N LYS A 276 12.06 0.98 -3.54
CA LYS A 276 12.44 -0.32 -2.98
C LYS A 276 12.11 -1.42 -3.97
N ASN A 277 13.13 -1.96 -4.64
CA ASN A 277 12.97 -2.91 -5.74
C ASN A 277 12.10 -2.31 -6.87
N ASP A 278 10.96 -2.93 -7.19
CA ASP A 278 10.00 -2.49 -8.20
C ASP A 278 8.84 -1.65 -7.63
N SER A 279 8.92 -1.31 -6.35
CA SER A 279 7.98 -0.41 -5.67
C SER A 279 8.56 1.00 -5.59
N MET A 280 7.75 1.98 -5.94
CA MET A 280 8.04 3.40 -5.85
C MET A 280 7.01 4.08 -4.94
N PHE A 281 7.47 4.95 -4.07
CA PHE A 281 6.65 5.88 -3.31
C PHE A 281 7.14 7.30 -3.60
N ALA A 282 6.25 8.15 -4.08
CA ALA A 282 6.53 9.54 -4.37
C ALA A 282 5.56 10.43 -3.58
N VAL A 283 6.06 11.52 -3.02
CA VAL A 283 5.24 12.47 -2.27
C VAL A 283 5.69 13.91 -2.54
N ALA A 284 4.72 14.80 -2.72
CA ALA A 284 4.92 16.24 -2.75
C ALA A 284 4.04 16.87 -1.65
N GLU A 285 4.63 17.66 -0.78
CA GLU A 285 4.03 18.20 0.45
C GLU A 285 4.24 19.70 0.55
N ALA A 286 3.39 20.35 1.34
CA ALA A 286 3.49 21.76 1.71
C ALA A 286 3.46 22.73 0.50
N TYR A 287 2.61 22.44 -0.45
CA TYR A 287 2.24 23.35 -1.54
C TYR A 287 0.85 23.92 -1.31
N ASN A 288 0.55 25.09 -1.88
CA ASN A 288 -0.83 25.56 -1.88
C ASN A 288 -1.76 24.61 -2.64
N ALA A 289 -3.06 24.71 -2.41
CA ALA A 289 -4.05 23.78 -2.98
C ALA A 289 -3.96 23.67 -4.52
N GLU A 290 -3.75 24.78 -5.22
CA GLU A 290 -3.67 24.78 -6.69
C GLU A 290 -2.45 23.99 -7.18
N GLU A 291 -1.28 24.23 -6.61
CA GLU A 291 -0.04 23.54 -6.95
C GLU A 291 -0.09 22.04 -6.60
N THR A 292 -0.76 21.68 -5.50
CA THR A 292 -1.01 20.30 -5.11
C THR A 292 -1.92 19.60 -6.15
N LEU A 293 -2.99 20.26 -6.57
CA LEU A 293 -3.91 19.74 -7.59
C LEU A 293 -3.24 19.62 -8.98
N ARG A 294 -2.35 20.54 -9.34
CA ARG A 294 -1.55 20.44 -10.58
C ARG A 294 -0.66 19.20 -10.56
N ARG A 295 0.00 18.91 -9.43
CA ARG A 295 0.81 17.69 -9.24
C ARG A 295 -0.04 16.43 -9.23
N THR A 296 -1.23 16.49 -8.64
CA THR A 296 -2.21 15.39 -8.71
C THR A 296 -2.59 15.07 -10.16
N ARG A 297 -2.78 16.10 -10.99
CA ARG A 297 -3.01 15.93 -12.44
C ARG A 297 -1.84 15.25 -13.15
N LEU A 298 -0.59 15.60 -12.81
CA LEU A 298 0.58 14.92 -13.38
C LEU A 298 0.59 13.42 -13.05
N ILE A 299 0.26 13.07 -11.79
CA ILE A 299 0.14 11.65 -11.42
C ILE A 299 -0.93 10.97 -12.26
N GLY A 300 -2.09 11.58 -12.47
CA GLY A 300 -3.15 11.04 -13.33
C GLY A 300 -2.67 10.75 -14.75
N TYR A 301 -1.90 11.68 -15.34
CA TYR A 301 -1.27 11.48 -16.64
C TYR A 301 -0.29 10.31 -16.65
N LEU A 302 0.66 10.29 -15.69
CA LEU A 302 1.66 9.23 -15.60
C LEU A 302 1.03 7.86 -15.35
N LEU A 303 -0.02 7.80 -14.55
CA LEU A 303 -0.74 6.57 -14.23
C LEU A 303 -1.29 5.87 -15.47
N ILE A 304 -1.81 6.63 -16.43
CA ILE A 304 -2.34 6.07 -17.68
C ILE A 304 -1.21 5.77 -18.67
N HIS A 305 -0.23 6.68 -18.81
CA HIS A 305 0.81 6.57 -19.83
C HIS A 305 1.99 5.67 -19.43
N SER A 306 2.10 5.27 -18.15
CA SER A 306 3.08 4.26 -17.68
C SER A 306 2.57 2.82 -17.75
N ARG A 307 1.35 2.61 -18.25
CA ARG A 307 0.76 1.26 -18.37
C ARG A 307 1.54 0.42 -19.37
N GLN A 308 1.93 -0.79 -18.95
CA GLN A 308 2.61 -1.79 -19.78
C GLN A 308 3.95 -1.34 -20.41
N VAL A 309 4.53 -0.23 -19.93
CA VAL A 309 5.81 0.26 -20.45
C VAL A 309 7.01 -0.55 -19.96
N ASP A 310 6.85 -1.34 -18.90
CA ASP A 310 7.84 -2.33 -18.46
C ASP A 310 8.23 -3.31 -19.58
N MET A 311 7.37 -3.54 -20.55
CA MET A 311 7.65 -4.37 -21.72
C MET A 311 8.80 -3.86 -22.59
N ILE A 312 9.04 -2.55 -22.63
CA ILE A 312 10.07 -1.92 -23.48
C ILE A 312 11.31 -1.45 -22.71
N MET A 313 11.35 -1.60 -21.38
CA MET A 313 12.40 -1.00 -20.55
C MET A 313 13.82 -1.52 -20.82
N LYS A 314 14.01 -2.67 -21.43
CA LYS A 314 15.34 -3.17 -21.88
C LYS A 314 15.78 -2.60 -23.23
N ASP A 315 14.87 -2.03 -23.98
CA ASP A 315 15.17 -1.28 -25.20
C ASP A 315 15.48 0.17 -24.82
N THR A 316 16.77 0.47 -24.68
CA THR A 316 17.23 1.77 -24.19
C THR A 316 16.79 2.94 -25.08
N VAL A 317 16.69 2.74 -26.39
CA VAL A 317 16.26 3.76 -27.33
C VAL A 317 14.79 4.09 -27.16
N ARG A 318 13.95 3.06 -27.10
CA ARG A 318 12.48 3.23 -26.90
C ARG A 318 12.17 3.75 -25.51
N ALA A 319 12.84 3.27 -24.48
CA ALA A 319 12.66 3.75 -23.13
C ALA A 319 13.04 5.23 -22.99
N ALA A 320 14.16 5.65 -23.61
CA ALA A 320 14.58 7.05 -23.64
C ALA A 320 13.58 7.93 -24.39
N ALA A 321 13.14 7.52 -25.58
CA ALA A 321 12.14 8.25 -26.36
C ALA A 321 10.81 8.41 -25.63
N LEU A 322 10.36 7.35 -24.90
CA LEU A 322 9.17 7.42 -24.07
C LEU A 322 9.36 8.41 -22.92
N LYS A 323 10.49 8.33 -22.19
CA LYS A 323 10.81 9.26 -21.10
C LYS A 323 10.80 10.70 -21.58
N GLU A 324 11.42 10.98 -22.72
CA GLU A 324 11.48 12.31 -23.33
C GLU A 324 10.07 12.81 -23.70
N LYS A 325 9.24 11.96 -24.30
CA LYS A 325 7.85 12.29 -24.59
C LYS A 325 7.07 12.65 -23.32
N LEU A 326 7.15 11.81 -22.29
CA LEU A 326 6.45 12.06 -21.02
C LEU A 326 6.93 13.36 -20.37
N ALA A 327 8.25 13.59 -20.35
CA ALA A 327 8.84 14.83 -19.83
C ALA A 327 8.39 16.07 -20.62
N GLY A 328 8.24 15.95 -21.95
CA GLY A 328 7.78 17.04 -22.82
C GLY A 328 6.32 17.42 -22.61
N ASP A 329 5.45 16.44 -22.29
CA ASP A 329 4.02 16.68 -22.06
C ASP A 329 3.76 17.34 -20.68
N MET A 330 4.56 17.02 -19.66
CA MET A 330 4.32 17.42 -18.26
C MET A 330 4.30 18.95 -18.02
N PRO A 331 5.18 19.80 -18.58
CA PRO A 331 5.12 21.24 -18.41
C PRO A 331 3.81 21.85 -18.92
N THR A 332 3.32 21.35 -20.06
CA THR A 332 2.04 21.79 -20.63
C THR A 332 0.88 21.43 -19.70
N LEU A 333 0.92 20.24 -19.11
CA LEU A 333 -0.08 19.81 -18.13
C LEU A 333 -0.03 20.65 -16.85
N MET A 334 1.16 21.03 -16.37
CA MET A 334 1.30 21.91 -15.21
C MET A 334 0.74 23.33 -15.50
N ALA A 335 0.96 23.85 -16.69
CA ALA A 335 0.55 25.22 -17.05
C ALA A 335 -0.95 25.38 -17.31
N LYS A 336 -1.64 24.33 -17.79
CA LYS A 336 -3.08 24.42 -18.11
C LYS A 336 -3.91 24.74 -16.86
N PRO A 337 -4.97 25.56 -16.95
CA PRO A 337 -5.93 25.74 -15.88
C PRO A 337 -6.56 24.43 -15.44
N LEU A 338 -6.87 24.30 -14.15
CA LEU A 338 -7.66 23.20 -13.65
C LEU A 338 -9.13 23.42 -13.99
N GLN A 339 -9.77 22.43 -14.61
CA GLN A 339 -11.19 22.50 -14.95
C GLN A 339 -11.97 21.54 -14.05
N PHE A 340 -12.93 22.07 -13.31
CA PHE A 340 -13.76 21.33 -12.36
C PHE A 340 -15.25 21.41 -12.77
N SER A 341 -15.52 21.29 -14.05
CA SER A 341 -16.89 21.30 -14.61
C SER A 341 -17.53 19.93 -14.57
#